data_493460f6133bb6d3be016f0d3335053c
#
_entry.id   493460f6133bb6d3be016f0d3335053c
#
_cell.length_a   1.000
_cell.length_b   1.000
_cell.length_c   1.000
_cell.angle_alpha   90.00
_cell.angle_beta   90.00
_cell.angle_gamma   90.00
#
_symmetry.space_group_name_H-M   'P 1'
#
loop_
_entity.id
_entity.type
_entity.pdbx_description
1 polymer ?
#
loop_
_entity_poly.entity_id
_entity_poly.type
_entity_poly.pdbx_seq_one_letter_code
_entity_poly.pdbx_strand_id
1 'polypeptide(L)'
;MPRILLVEDYEEKAANIIAFLNAEFPDFEVERRTAYNSAQEEIFENPNKYDLILLDMSMTTYDLSTDASGGKPEPSAGYDILEGMYLRDITTPVIVVTMYNVFGRREMSSFHKEFLENYPQNYRSYVFYSSQRNDWKNDLKKKVKEVLK
;
A
#
# COMPACT_ATOMS: atom_id res chain seq x y z
N MET A 1 -16.19 -4.09 -12.27
CA MET A 1 -14.83 -3.58 -12.55
C MET A 1 -14.16 -3.15 -11.27
N PRO A 2 -13.17 -3.88 -10.82
CA PRO A 2 -12.51 -3.55 -9.56
C PRO A 2 -11.75 -2.23 -9.63
N ARG A 3 -11.75 -1.53 -8.51
CA ARG A 3 -11.01 -0.28 -8.39
C ARG A 3 -9.94 -0.45 -7.34
N ILE A 4 -8.71 -0.11 -7.70
CA ILE A 4 -7.57 -0.22 -6.81
C ILE A 4 -7.02 1.17 -6.52
N LEU A 5 -6.76 1.46 -5.25
CA LEU A 5 -6.07 2.69 -4.88
C LEU A 5 -4.63 2.33 -4.58
N LEU A 6 -3.69 2.98 -5.27
CA LEU A 6 -2.28 2.81 -5.00
C LEU A 6 -1.79 4.01 -4.20
N VAL A 7 -1.28 3.77 -3.01
CA VAL A 7 -0.79 4.81 -2.13
C VAL A 7 0.73 4.71 -2.14
N GLU A 8 1.37 5.54 -2.95
CA GLU A 8 2.79 5.44 -3.20
C GLU A 8 3.37 6.78 -3.63
N ASP A 9 4.44 7.23 -2.97
CA ASP A 9 5.06 8.52 -3.29
C ASP A 9 6.26 8.40 -4.22
N TYR A 10 6.86 7.22 -4.38
CA TYR A 10 8.05 7.09 -5.22
C TYR A 10 7.61 6.85 -6.66
N GLU A 11 7.96 7.79 -7.54
CA GLU A 11 7.45 7.77 -8.92
C GLU A 11 7.78 6.51 -9.70
N GLU A 12 9.02 6.06 -9.64
CA GLU A 12 9.42 4.90 -10.42
C GLU A 12 8.67 3.63 -9.97
N LYS A 13 8.57 3.45 -8.67
CA LYS A 13 7.88 2.28 -8.12
C LYS A 13 6.40 2.34 -8.49
N ALA A 14 5.77 3.50 -8.36
CA ALA A 14 4.37 3.65 -8.70
C ALA A 14 4.11 3.39 -10.18
N ALA A 15 4.97 3.93 -11.05
CA ALA A 15 4.81 3.75 -12.49
C ALA A 15 4.94 2.27 -12.85
N ASN A 16 5.87 1.55 -12.24
CA ASN A 16 6.07 0.14 -12.52
C ASN A 16 4.89 -0.70 -12.03
N ILE A 17 4.34 -0.37 -10.86
CA ILE A 17 3.19 -1.09 -10.33
C ILE A 17 1.96 -0.84 -11.20
N ILE A 18 1.72 0.41 -11.58
CA ILE A 18 0.57 0.74 -12.43
C ILE A 18 0.67 0.06 -13.79
N ALA A 19 1.86 0.08 -14.41
CA ALA A 19 2.04 -0.57 -15.69
C ALA A 19 1.78 -2.07 -15.59
N PHE A 20 2.25 -2.68 -14.52
CA PHE A 20 2.03 -4.11 -14.29
C PHE A 20 0.54 -4.40 -14.13
N LEU A 21 -0.16 -3.62 -13.32
CA LEU A 21 -1.59 -3.84 -13.08
C LEU A 21 -2.39 -3.65 -14.35
N ASN A 22 -2.05 -2.64 -15.15
CA ASN A 22 -2.77 -2.39 -16.39
C ASN A 22 -2.56 -3.51 -17.40
N ALA A 23 -1.39 -4.12 -17.40
CA ALA A 23 -1.09 -5.23 -18.31
C ALA A 23 -1.75 -6.54 -17.86
N GLU A 24 -1.72 -6.82 -16.56
CA GLU A 24 -2.26 -8.09 -16.05
C GLU A 24 -3.76 -8.03 -15.81
N PHE A 25 -4.29 -6.87 -15.48
CA PHE A 25 -5.70 -6.72 -15.15
C PHE A 25 -6.26 -5.52 -15.90
N PRO A 26 -6.39 -5.62 -17.22
CA PRO A 26 -6.76 -4.46 -18.05
C PRO A 26 -8.15 -3.88 -17.73
N ASP A 27 -9.00 -4.67 -17.05
CA ASP A 27 -10.32 -4.17 -16.72
C ASP A 27 -10.37 -3.47 -15.37
N PHE A 28 -9.25 -3.40 -14.64
CA PHE A 28 -9.26 -2.77 -13.33
C PHE A 28 -8.98 -1.28 -13.50
N GLU A 29 -9.55 -0.47 -12.62
CA GLU A 29 -9.25 0.95 -12.57
C GLU A 29 -8.26 1.17 -11.46
N VAL A 30 -7.19 1.89 -11.71
CA VAL A 30 -6.16 2.16 -10.72
C VAL A 30 -6.04 3.66 -10.53
N GLU A 31 -6.23 4.12 -9.28
CA GLU A 31 -6.04 5.52 -8.93
C GLU A 31 -4.85 5.61 -8.01
N ARG A 32 -4.21 6.74 -7.94
CA ARG A 32 -3.01 6.89 -7.12
C ARG A 32 -3.10 8.12 -6.22
N ARG A 33 -2.56 7.99 -5.02
CA ARG A 33 -2.31 9.14 -4.14
C ARG A 33 -0.84 9.11 -3.75
N THR A 34 -0.21 10.27 -3.72
CA THR A 34 1.23 10.35 -3.55
C THR A 34 1.66 10.77 -2.17
N ALA A 35 0.75 11.13 -1.31
CA ALA A 35 1.08 11.54 0.04
C ALA A 35 0.12 10.94 1.04
N TYR A 36 0.58 10.84 2.28
CA TYR A 36 -0.22 10.27 3.36
C TYR A 36 -1.53 11.04 3.54
N ASN A 37 -1.47 12.37 3.55
CA ASN A 37 -2.66 13.17 3.79
C ASN A 37 -3.72 12.97 2.73
N SER A 38 -3.34 12.98 1.47
CA SER A 38 -4.30 12.84 0.39
C SER A 38 -4.87 11.42 0.34
N ALA A 39 -4.05 10.42 0.67
CA ALA A 39 -4.50 9.05 0.70
C ALA A 39 -5.50 8.84 1.83
N GLN A 40 -5.20 9.37 3.01
CA GLN A 40 -6.06 9.21 4.16
C GLN A 40 -7.42 9.88 3.90
N GLU A 41 -7.40 11.06 3.32
CA GLU A 41 -8.62 11.78 3.00
C GLU A 41 -9.48 10.97 2.02
N GLU A 42 -8.85 10.45 0.99
CA GLU A 42 -9.59 9.70 -0.02
C GLU A 42 -10.23 8.44 0.57
N ILE A 43 -9.48 7.71 1.38
CA ILE A 43 -9.97 6.47 1.97
C ILE A 43 -11.10 6.74 2.96
N PHE A 44 -10.92 7.74 3.82
CA PHE A 44 -11.88 7.99 4.88
C PHE A 44 -13.15 8.65 4.38
N GLU A 45 -13.07 9.45 3.33
CA GLU A 45 -14.25 10.11 2.78
C GLU A 45 -14.99 9.24 1.78
N ASN A 46 -14.33 8.25 1.21
CA ASN A 46 -14.96 7.39 0.22
C ASN A 46 -14.74 5.92 0.58
N PRO A 47 -15.27 5.47 1.72
CA PRO A 47 -14.91 4.16 2.28
C PRO A 47 -15.32 2.96 1.44
N ASN A 48 -16.27 3.11 0.53
CA ASN A 48 -16.70 1.98 -0.28
C ASN A 48 -16.30 2.10 -1.73
N LYS A 49 -15.40 3.03 -2.04
CA LYS A 49 -15.06 3.28 -3.44
C LYS A 49 -14.10 2.26 -4.02
N TYR A 50 -13.22 1.72 -3.20
CA TYR A 50 -12.18 0.85 -3.70
C TYR A 50 -12.37 -0.59 -3.27
N ASP A 51 -11.93 -1.53 -4.10
CA ASP A 51 -12.00 -2.95 -3.80
C ASP A 51 -10.69 -3.45 -3.20
N LEU A 52 -9.62 -2.70 -3.35
CA LEU A 52 -8.31 -3.05 -2.82
C LEU A 52 -7.45 -1.80 -2.71
N ILE A 53 -6.68 -1.71 -1.65
CA ILE A 53 -5.70 -0.64 -1.47
C ILE A 53 -4.32 -1.28 -1.47
N LEU A 54 -3.42 -0.76 -2.30
CA LEU A 54 -2.01 -1.14 -2.28
C LEU A 54 -1.29 0.01 -1.57
N LEU A 55 -0.67 -0.29 -0.43
CA LEU A 55 -0.19 0.74 0.47
C LEU A 55 1.29 0.60 0.74
N ASP A 56 2.04 1.68 0.59
CA ASP A 56 3.43 1.70 1.01
C ASP A 56 3.46 1.95 2.52
N MET A 57 4.39 1.32 3.21
CA MET A 57 4.51 1.49 4.66
C MET A 57 5.06 2.85 5.02
N SER A 58 5.93 3.41 4.21
CA SER A 58 6.53 4.67 4.54
C SER A 58 6.31 5.67 3.44
N MET A 59 5.72 6.80 3.76
CA MET A 59 5.42 7.83 2.80
C MET A 59 5.63 9.20 3.39
N THR A 60 5.78 10.18 2.55
CA THR A 60 5.87 11.56 3.02
C THR A 60 4.50 12.00 3.50
N THR A 61 4.49 12.88 4.47
CA THR A 61 3.24 13.40 5.01
C THR A 61 2.55 14.30 4.00
N TYR A 62 3.33 15.12 3.28
CA TYR A 62 2.79 16.05 2.31
C TYR A 62 3.36 15.75 0.94
N ASP A 63 2.68 16.20 -0.10
CA ASP A 63 3.14 15.99 -1.44
C ASP A 63 4.50 16.61 -1.69
N LEU A 64 4.94 17.65 -0.98
CA LEU A 64 6.08 18.32 -1.27
C LEU A 64 7.11 17.94 -0.36
N SER A 65 8.18 17.51 -0.75
CA SER A 65 9.12 17.13 0.11
C SER A 65 10.35 17.76 -0.03
N THR A 66 10.51 18.82 0.42
CA THR A 66 11.72 19.44 0.19
C THR A 66 12.68 18.95 1.15
N ASP A 67 12.37 18.48 2.22
CA ASP A 67 13.23 18.24 3.15
C ASP A 67 13.62 16.94 3.19
N ALA A 68 14.16 16.59 2.48
CA ALA A 68 14.58 15.43 2.41
C ALA A 68 15.21 14.97 3.53
N SER A 69 14.75 14.93 4.47
CA SER A 69 15.45 14.50 5.54
C SER A 69 16.09 13.22 5.27
N GLY A 70 15.95 12.70 4.23
CA GLY A 70 16.64 11.53 3.92
C GLY A 70 16.60 10.56 5.03
N GLY A 71 15.78 10.68 5.87
CA GLY A 71 15.80 9.87 6.99
C GLY A 71 15.57 8.41 6.73
N LYS A 72 15.59 7.64 7.74
CA LYS A 72 15.35 6.23 7.62
C LYS A 72 13.89 6.00 7.30
N PRO A 73 13.55 4.94 6.57
CA PRO A 73 12.16 4.64 6.31
C PRO A 73 11.44 4.35 7.61
N GLU A 74 10.27 4.95 7.76
CA GLU A 74 9.49 4.74 8.96
C GLU A 74 8.11 4.22 8.59
N PRO A 75 7.56 3.30 9.36
CA PRO A 75 6.29 2.66 9.01
C PRO A 75 5.05 3.45 9.40
N SER A 76 5.19 4.68 9.82
CA SER A 76 4.07 5.42 10.40
C SER A 76 2.89 5.59 9.45
N ALA A 77 3.14 5.80 8.16
CA ALA A 77 2.04 5.99 7.22
C ALA A 77 1.19 4.73 7.14
N GLY A 78 1.82 3.57 7.03
CA GLY A 78 1.08 2.32 6.96
C GLY A 78 0.28 2.06 8.23
N TYR A 79 0.91 2.27 9.38
CA TYR A 79 0.24 2.11 10.66
C TYR A 79 -0.96 3.02 10.76
N ASP A 80 -0.78 4.30 10.46
CA ASP A 80 -1.83 5.30 10.69
C ASP A 80 -3.04 5.06 9.80
N ILE A 81 -2.81 4.65 8.57
CA ILE A 81 -3.91 4.38 7.65
C ILE A 81 -4.68 3.13 8.11
N LEU A 82 -3.96 2.06 8.47
CA LEU A 82 -4.63 0.85 8.91
C LEU A 82 -5.42 1.09 10.21
N GLU A 83 -4.84 1.83 11.14
CA GLU A 83 -5.53 2.12 12.39
C GLU A 83 -6.74 3.01 12.13
N GLY A 84 -6.60 4.00 11.26
CA GLY A 84 -7.71 4.88 10.91
C GLY A 84 -8.85 4.14 10.26
N MET A 85 -8.55 3.18 9.40
CA MET A 85 -9.57 2.36 8.77
C MET A 85 -10.27 1.48 9.83
N TYR A 86 -9.50 0.92 10.74
CA TYR A 86 -10.05 0.08 11.79
C TYR A 86 -11.02 0.90 12.66
N LEU A 87 -10.63 2.10 13.05
CA LEU A 87 -11.45 2.94 13.90
C LEU A 87 -12.73 3.41 13.21
N ARG A 88 -12.76 3.39 11.90
CA ARG A 88 -13.91 3.83 11.12
C ARG A 88 -14.70 2.67 10.50
N ASP A 89 -14.34 1.45 10.87
CA ASP A 89 -14.98 0.23 10.34
C ASP A 89 -14.93 0.17 8.80
N ILE A 90 -13.85 0.64 8.20
CA ILE A 90 -13.64 0.53 6.76
C ILE A 90 -12.94 -0.81 6.53
N THR A 91 -13.59 -1.71 5.80
CA THR A 91 -13.10 -3.07 5.66
C THR A 91 -12.46 -3.36 4.30
N THR A 92 -12.17 -2.35 3.51
CA THR A 92 -11.48 -2.55 2.23
C THR A 92 -10.16 -3.30 2.44
N PRO A 93 -9.89 -4.35 1.67
CA PRO A 93 -8.63 -5.09 1.83
C PRO A 93 -7.41 -4.26 1.50
N VAL A 94 -6.33 -4.50 2.22
CA VAL A 94 -5.07 -3.78 2.04
C VAL A 94 -3.94 -4.78 1.84
N ILE A 95 -3.12 -4.56 0.81
CA ILE A 95 -1.87 -5.28 0.61
C ILE A 95 -0.77 -4.23 0.69
N VAL A 96 0.22 -4.44 1.54
CA VAL A 96 1.36 -3.52 1.66
C VAL A 96 2.37 -3.86 0.57
N VAL A 97 2.88 -2.86 -0.14
CA VAL A 97 3.93 -3.06 -1.14
C VAL A 97 5.10 -2.17 -0.73
N THR A 98 6.17 -2.77 -0.25
CA THR A 98 7.27 -2.03 0.34
C THR A 98 8.61 -2.38 -0.28
N MET A 99 9.52 -1.42 -0.32
CA MET A 99 10.89 -1.65 -0.77
C MET A 99 11.77 -2.05 0.38
N TYR A 100 11.30 -2.02 1.61
CA TYR A 100 12.14 -2.25 2.76
C TYR A 100 11.71 -3.48 3.54
N ASN A 101 12.68 -4.29 3.94
CA ASN A 101 12.41 -5.43 4.81
C ASN A 101 12.55 -5.04 6.27
N VAL A 102 13.20 -3.92 6.55
CA VAL A 102 13.48 -3.51 7.92
C VAL A 102 13.17 -2.04 8.08
N PHE A 103 12.50 -1.70 9.17
CA PHE A 103 12.19 -0.32 9.52
C PHE A 103 12.78 -0.09 10.91
N GLY A 104 13.93 0.59 10.96
CA GLY A 104 14.65 0.74 12.20
C GLY A 104 15.22 -0.60 12.64
N ARG A 105 14.75 -1.12 13.74
CA ARG A 105 15.20 -2.41 14.23
C ARG A 105 14.16 -3.50 14.04
N ARG A 106 13.06 -3.18 13.35
CA ARG A 106 11.98 -4.12 13.26
C ARG A 106 11.78 -4.59 11.83
N GLU A 107 11.63 -5.87 11.61
CA GLU A 107 11.46 -6.42 10.28
C GLU A 107 10.03 -6.35 9.81
N MET A 108 9.83 -6.29 8.50
CA MET A 108 8.48 -6.27 7.93
C MET A 108 7.67 -7.49 8.35
N SER A 109 8.32 -8.64 8.51
CA SER A 109 7.60 -9.84 8.94
C SER A 109 6.97 -9.68 10.33
N SER A 110 7.59 -8.88 11.19
CA SER A 110 7.03 -8.60 12.50
C SER A 110 5.80 -7.71 12.39
N PHE A 111 5.85 -6.68 11.51
CA PHE A 111 4.68 -5.86 11.26
C PHE A 111 3.54 -6.68 10.65
N HIS A 112 3.90 -7.60 9.76
CA HIS A 112 2.91 -8.47 9.13
C HIS A 112 2.12 -9.25 10.19
N LYS A 113 2.81 -9.83 11.17
CA LYS A 113 2.13 -10.57 12.23
C LYS A 113 1.24 -9.65 13.05
N GLU A 114 1.74 -8.48 13.39
CA GLU A 114 0.98 -7.52 14.17
C GLU A 114 -0.29 -7.07 13.43
N PHE A 115 -0.16 -6.80 12.13
CA PHE A 115 -1.30 -6.33 11.35
C PHE A 115 -2.35 -7.42 11.19
N LEU A 116 -1.93 -8.66 11.05
CA LEU A 116 -2.88 -9.76 10.98
C LEU A 116 -3.66 -9.92 12.29
N GLU A 117 -3.02 -9.62 13.42
CA GLU A 117 -3.70 -9.71 14.69
C GLU A 117 -4.59 -8.51 14.96
N ASN A 118 -4.12 -7.31 14.64
CA ASN A 118 -4.82 -6.09 15.01
C ASN A 118 -5.80 -5.59 13.97
N TYR A 119 -5.54 -5.88 12.69
CA TYR A 119 -6.38 -5.39 11.60
C TYR A 119 -6.81 -6.52 10.66
N PRO A 120 -7.36 -7.60 11.20
CA PRO A 120 -7.70 -8.77 10.37
C PRO A 120 -8.80 -8.49 9.35
N GLN A 121 -9.57 -7.41 9.55
CA GLN A 121 -10.64 -7.11 8.62
C GLN A 121 -10.15 -6.44 7.35
N ASN A 122 -8.96 -5.84 7.38
CA ASN A 122 -8.43 -5.11 6.26
C ASN A 122 -7.15 -5.71 5.71
N TYR A 123 -6.19 -5.91 6.59
CA TYR A 123 -4.84 -6.29 6.15
C TYR A 123 -4.81 -7.72 5.66
N ARG A 124 -4.24 -7.92 4.48
CA ARG A 124 -4.13 -9.27 3.91
C ARG A 124 -2.70 -9.78 3.92
N SER A 125 -1.79 -9.04 3.31
CA SER A 125 -0.39 -9.49 3.22
C SER A 125 0.49 -8.37 2.73
N TYR A 126 1.75 -8.68 2.46
CA TYR A 126 2.66 -7.69 1.90
C TYR A 126 3.46 -8.28 0.76
N VAL A 127 3.99 -7.40 -0.09
CA VAL A 127 4.84 -7.75 -1.22
C VAL A 127 6.12 -6.94 -1.09
N PHE A 128 7.26 -7.58 -1.26
CA PHE A 128 8.54 -6.89 -1.24
C PHE A 128 8.88 -6.49 -2.67
N TYR A 129 8.89 -5.19 -2.94
CA TYR A 129 9.19 -4.67 -4.27
C TYR A 129 10.67 -4.41 -4.43
N SER A 130 11.22 -4.75 -5.59
CA SER A 130 12.59 -4.41 -5.91
C SER A 130 12.65 -3.92 -7.35
N SER A 131 13.32 -2.80 -7.59
CA SER A 131 13.47 -2.28 -8.94
C SER A 131 14.41 -3.12 -9.78
N GLN A 132 15.20 -3.98 -9.14
CA GLN A 132 16.19 -4.77 -9.86
C GLN A 132 15.74 -6.19 -10.12
N ARG A 133 14.61 -6.60 -9.61
CA ARG A 133 14.12 -7.97 -9.76
C ARG A 133 12.66 -7.93 -10.15
N ASN A 134 12.16 -9.01 -10.70
CA ASN A 134 10.77 -9.06 -11.11
C ASN A 134 9.92 -10.00 -10.26
N ASP A 135 10.47 -10.52 -9.18
CA ASP A 135 9.74 -11.46 -8.32
C ASP A 135 8.48 -10.84 -7.75
N TRP A 136 8.49 -9.53 -7.49
CA TRP A 136 7.33 -8.87 -6.93
C TRP A 136 6.11 -8.95 -7.85
N LYS A 137 6.32 -9.06 -9.15
CA LYS A 137 5.20 -9.10 -10.10
C LYS A 137 4.36 -10.35 -9.91
N ASN A 138 5.00 -11.50 -9.83
CA ASN A 138 4.28 -12.75 -9.63
C ASN A 138 3.63 -12.78 -8.25
N ASP A 139 4.31 -12.29 -7.23
CA ASP A 139 3.80 -12.26 -5.88
C ASP A 139 2.59 -11.33 -5.78
N LEU A 140 2.67 -10.14 -6.37
CA LEU A 140 1.56 -9.21 -6.34
C LEU A 140 0.38 -9.76 -7.13
N LYS A 141 0.63 -10.34 -8.29
CA LYS A 141 -0.44 -10.91 -9.11
C LYS A 141 -1.21 -11.96 -8.33
N LYS A 142 -0.49 -12.85 -7.65
CA LYS A 142 -1.13 -13.92 -6.88
C LYS A 142 -1.97 -13.34 -5.77
N LYS A 143 -1.43 -12.37 -5.03
CA LYS A 143 -2.13 -11.80 -3.88
C LYS A 143 -3.34 -10.97 -4.30
N VAL A 144 -3.23 -10.23 -5.39
CA VAL A 144 -4.37 -9.47 -5.92
C VAL A 144 -5.49 -10.44 -6.33
N LYS A 145 -5.15 -11.54 -6.99
CA LYS A 145 -6.14 -12.50 -7.40
C LYS A 145 -6.83 -13.16 -6.20
N GLU A 146 -6.08 -13.41 -5.14
CA GLU A 146 -6.66 -14.00 -3.94
C GLU A 146 -7.66 -13.07 -3.29
N VAL A 147 -7.43 -11.78 -3.33
CA VAL A 147 -8.30 -10.81 -2.72
C VAL A 147 -9.52 -10.50 -3.58
N LEU A 148 -9.32 -10.41 -4.90
CA LEU A 148 -10.37 -9.94 -5.80
C LEU A 148 -11.02 -11.05 -6.63
N LYS A 149 -10.94 -12.26 -6.21
CA LYS A 149 -11.60 -13.31 -6.98
C LYS A 149 -13.10 -13.27 -6.86
#